data_6510d3dbe09725f0c9846fb531e7a497
#
_entry.id   6510d3dbe09725f0c9846fb531e7a497
#
_cell.length_a   1.000
_cell.length_b   1.000
_cell.length_c   1.000
_cell.angle_alpha   90.00
_cell.angle_beta   90.00
_cell.angle_gamma   90.00
#
_symmetry.space_group_name_H-M   'P 1'
#
loop_
_entity.id
_entity.type
_entity.pdbx_description
1 polymer ?
#
loop_
_entity_poly.entity_id
_entity_poly.type
_entity_poly.pdbx_seq_one_letter_code
_entity_poly.pdbx_strand_id
1 'polypeptide(L)'
;MLKISAGSGGCEEFCDGIARRDFIRIGAMGIGGLTMANILESEAKAGIGSSHKAVINIFLPGGPPHQDMFDLKLDAPREIRGEFSPISTNVPGLQICEEFPRMARMMDKFTVIRSIVGATGGHDAEQCMTGRSPRNQPPGGWPGIGSILSKLKGPVKPDMPPFIGLSPKTGHIEWSDPGKAGFLGPAHAAFKPSAEGKDDMTLNGITLERLDDRRKLLESFDQLRRDVDNSGLIEGMDAYNQQAFGMLTSGKLAEALDIGKEDVKLRDRYGRGTPKLTADGAPKLLDHFLLARRLVEVGVRCVSLSFSRWDWHGGNFNRARQDFPMLDQGITALVDDLHQRGLDKDVVVVCWGEFGRTPTINKDAGRDHWPRVSCGLLACGGLNHGQVIGATDRLGGEASDRPVTFAEVHATLYHALGIDPNTTTIDDLNGRPRYLVENNTQPLHEVI
;
A
#
# COMPACT_ATOMS: atom_id res chain seq x y z
N MET A 1 -10.95 -10.42 47.75
CA MET A 1 -9.51 -10.54 47.42
C MET A 1 -9.14 -12.00 47.58
N LEU A 2 -9.00 -12.76 46.54
CA LEU A 2 -8.68 -14.19 46.60
C LEU A 2 -7.14 -14.31 46.54
N LYS A 3 -6.54 -14.85 47.60
CA LYS A 3 -5.11 -15.14 47.66
C LYS A 3 -4.91 -16.60 47.23
N ILE A 4 -4.28 -16.81 46.09
CA ILE A 4 -3.89 -18.14 45.61
C ILE A 4 -2.39 -18.28 45.89
N SER A 5 -2.03 -19.15 46.84
CA SER A 5 -0.64 -19.48 47.13
C SER A 5 -0.16 -20.62 46.19
N ALA A 6 0.84 -20.34 45.39
CA ALA A 6 1.51 -21.33 44.56
C ALA A 6 2.76 -21.87 45.29
N GLY A 7 2.93 -23.17 45.25
CA GLY A 7 4.10 -23.86 45.80
C GLY A 7 5.41 -23.52 45.08
N SER A 8 6.50 -23.61 45.79
CA SER A 8 7.86 -23.21 45.44
C SER A 8 8.40 -23.83 44.14
N GLY A 9 8.42 -23.03 43.12
CA GLY A 9 9.15 -23.27 41.88
C GLY A 9 9.30 -21.91 41.19
N GLY A 10 10.53 -21.43 41.04
CA GLY A 10 10.84 -20.08 40.62
C GLY A 10 10.06 -19.64 39.38
N CYS A 11 9.17 -18.68 39.56
CA CYS A 11 8.46 -17.99 38.52
C CYS A 11 9.00 -16.57 38.43
N GLU A 12 9.29 -16.10 37.22
CA GLU A 12 9.51 -14.69 36.96
C GLU A 12 8.23 -13.92 37.27
N GLU A 13 8.28 -13.02 38.23
CA GLU A 13 7.18 -12.13 38.61
C GLU A 13 7.22 -10.83 37.79
N PHE A 14 6.04 -10.28 37.46
CA PHE A 14 5.93 -8.93 36.96
C PHE A 14 6.18 -7.92 38.09
N CYS A 15 6.49 -6.65 37.72
CA CYS A 15 6.69 -5.55 38.70
C CYS A 15 5.52 -5.32 39.66
N ASP A 16 4.35 -5.85 39.39
CA ASP A 16 3.14 -5.82 40.23
C ASP A 16 2.98 -7.06 41.13
N GLY A 17 3.94 -7.99 41.14
CA GLY A 17 3.95 -9.18 41.95
C GLY A 17 2.99 -10.29 41.51
N ILE A 18 2.51 -10.26 40.27
CA ILE A 18 1.62 -11.28 39.70
C ILE A 18 2.40 -12.16 38.71
N ALA A 19 2.47 -13.46 38.94
CA ALA A 19 3.11 -14.39 38.03
C ALA A 19 2.31 -14.51 36.72
N ARG A 20 2.98 -14.62 35.55
CA ARG A 20 2.35 -14.80 34.24
C ARG A 20 1.27 -15.88 34.20
N ARG A 21 1.49 -16.97 34.92
CA ARG A 21 0.59 -18.11 35.00
C ARG A 21 -0.69 -17.79 35.76
N ASP A 22 -0.62 -16.93 36.77
CA ASP A 22 -1.76 -16.51 37.58
C ASP A 22 -2.57 -15.42 36.89
N PHE A 23 -1.93 -14.55 36.12
CA PHE A 23 -2.60 -13.59 35.21
C PHE A 23 -3.49 -14.31 34.18
N ILE A 24 -2.96 -15.39 33.55
CA ILE A 24 -3.73 -16.20 32.60
C ILE A 24 -4.88 -16.95 33.28
N ARG A 25 -4.70 -17.39 34.52
CA ARG A 25 -5.76 -18.05 35.29
C ARG A 25 -6.85 -17.10 35.78
N ILE A 26 -6.49 -15.88 36.17
CA ILE A 26 -7.47 -14.85 36.56
C ILE A 26 -8.36 -14.46 35.38
N GLY A 27 -7.80 -14.37 34.17
CA GLY A 27 -8.57 -14.17 32.95
C GLY A 27 -9.55 -15.32 32.63
N ALA A 28 -9.25 -16.53 33.10
CA ALA A 28 -10.07 -17.72 32.89
C ALA A 28 -11.33 -17.80 33.73
N MET A 29 -11.45 -17.06 34.84
CA MET A 29 -12.58 -17.14 35.78
C MET A 29 -13.61 -16.03 35.59
N GLY A 30 -13.38 -15.09 34.67
CA GLY A 30 -14.17 -13.85 34.58
C GLY A 30 -15.40 -13.90 33.69
N ILE A 31 -15.53 -14.82 32.75
CA ILE A 31 -16.66 -14.84 31.80
C ILE A 31 -17.05 -16.28 31.48
N GLY A 32 -17.99 -16.82 32.25
CA GLY A 32 -18.80 -18.00 31.86
C GLY A 32 -18.05 -19.24 31.38
N GLY A 33 -16.86 -19.52 31.88
CA GLY A 33 -16.07 -20.72 31.53
C GLY A 33 -15.20 -20.58 30.27
N LEU A 34 -15.22 -19.44 29.59
CA LEU A 34 -14.30 -19.16 28.46
C LEU A 34 -12.98 -18.62 29.01
N THR A 35 -11.89 -19.31 28.70
CA THR A 35 -10.54 -18.84 29.03
C THR A 35 -10.06 -17.87 27.95
N MET A 36 -9.13 -16.96 28.28
CA MET A 36 -8.44 -16.14 27.29
C MET A 36 -7.79 -17.02 26.19
N ALA A 37 -7.32 -18.21 26.56
CA ALA A 37 -6.80 -19.18 25.60
C ALA A 37 -7.89 -19.68 24.64
N ASN A 38 -9.10 -19.91 25.11
CA ASN A 38 -10.24 -20.32 24.26
C ASN A 38 -10.72 -19.18 23.35
N ILE A 39 -10.65 -17.94 23.84
CA ILE A 39 -10.96 -16.76 23.03
C ILE A 39 -9.89 -16.61 21.93
N LEU A 40 -8.62 -16.64 22.28
CA LEU A 40 -7.51 -16.57 21.32
C LEU A 40 -7.50 -17.76 20.34
N GLU A 41 -7.87 -18.96 20.79
CA GLU A 41 -8.02 -20.13 19.91
C GLU A 41 -9.23 -19.99 18.98
N SER A 42 -10.33 -19.45 19.48
CA SER A 42 -11.53 -19.17 18.68
C SER A 42 -11.28 -18.04 17.68
N GLU A 43 -10.58 -16.99 18.10
CA GLU A 43 -10.13 -15.91 17.24
C GLU A 43 -9.15 -16.43 16.16
N ALA A 44 -8.20 -17.28 16.52
CA ALA A 44 -7.30 -17.93 15.57
C ALA A 44 -8.03 -18.86 14.59
N LYS A 45 -9.01 -19.63 15.05
CA LYS A 45 -9.86 -20.49 14.19
C LYS A 45 -10.81 -19.68 13.31
N ALA A 46 -11.31 -18.55 13.80
CA ALA A 46 -12.17 -17.65 13.05
C ALA A 46 -11.37 -16.70 12.14
N GLY A 47 -10.03 -16.73 12.22
CA GLY A 47 -9.17 -15.75 11.52
C GLY A 47 -9.26 -14.33 12.11
N ILE A 48 -9.95 -14.18 13.25
CA ILE A 48 -10.05 -12.94 14.00
C ILE A 48 -8.77 -12.83 14.83
N GLY A 49 -7.94 -11.84 14.59
CA GLY A 49 -6.66 -11.66 15.32
C GLY A 49 -5.40 -12.15 14.60
N SER A 50 -5.50 -12.84 13.46
CA SER A 50 -4.41 -12.90 12.48
C SER A 50 -4.59 -11.81 11.42
N SER A 51 -4.92 -10.59 11.85
CA SER A 51 -4.91 -9.48 10.92
C SER A 51 -3.46 -9.29 10.48
N HIS A 52 -3.25 -9.49 9.19
CA HIS A 52 -1.93 -9.32 8.60
C HIS A 52 -1.78 -7.87 8.21
N LYS A 53 -0.71 -7.27 8.62
CA LYS A 53 -0.36 -5.92 8.19
C LYS A 53 -0.21 -5.88 6.67
N ALA A 54 -0.86 -4.91 6.03
CA ALA A 54 -0.85 -4.73 4.59
C ALA A 54 -0.75 -3.24 4.19
N VAL A 55 -0.37 -2.99 2.94
CA VAL A 55 -0.33 -1.66 2.34
C VAL A 55 -1.09 -1.63 1.03
N ILE A 56 -1.89 -0.59 0.83
CA ILE A 56 -2.48 -0.24 -0.47
C ILE A 56 -1.78 1.03 -0.96
N ASN A 57 -1.04 0.90 -2.07
CA ASN A 57 -0.33 2.01 -2.70
C ASN A 57 -1.11 2.48 -3.94
N ILE A 58 -1.67 3.68 -3.87
CA ILE A 58 -2.42 4.32 -4.95
C ILE A 58 -1.50 5.34 -5.60
N PHE A 59 -1.07 5.03 -6.82
CA PHE A 59 -0.19 5.87 -7.60
C PHE A 59 -0.99 6.72 -8.59
N LEU A 60 -0.70 8.00 -8.63
CA LEU A 60 -1.32 8.99 -9.50
C LEU A 60 -0.30 9.44 -10.57
N PRO A 61 -0.16 8.66 -11.67
CA PRO A 61 0.92 8.85 -12.63
C PRO A 61 0.81 10.19 -13.37
N GLY A 62 1.90 10.94 -13.40
CA GLY A 62 1.99 12.20 -14.09
C GLY A 62 2.03 13.44 -13.20
N GLY A 63 2.12 13.28 -11.87
CA GLY A 63 2.24 14.40 -10.93
C GLY A 63 0.93 15.18 -10.72
N PRO A 64 0.11 14.81 -9.73
CA PRO A 64 -1.15 15.50 -9.43
C PRO A 64 -0.90 16.96 -9.00
N PRO A 65 -1.78 17.92 -9.40
CA PRO A 65 -1.59 19.33 -9.10
C PRO A 65 -1.96 19.65 -7.64
N HIS A 66 -0.98 19.62 -6.74
CA HIS A 66 -1.16 19.81 -5.32
C HIS A 66 -1.87 21.12 -4.95
N GLN A 67 -1.59 22.19 -5.69
CA GLN A 67 -2.23 23.49 -5.51
C GLN A 67 -3.73 23.48 -5.78
N ASP A 68 -4.19 22.60 -6.68
CA ASP A 68 -5.59 22.52 -7.07
C ASP A 68 -6.37 21.47 -6.28
N MET A 69 -5.68 20.66 -5.44
CA MET A 69 -6.27 19.60 -4.63
C MET A 69 -6.35 19.95 -3.14
N PHE A 70 -5.20 20.08 -2.49
CA PHE A 70 -5.11 20.15 -1.04
C PHE A 70 -4.40 21.39 -0.50
N ASP A 71 -3.82 22.22 -1.37
CA ASP A 71 -3.00 23.38 -0.98
C ASP A 71 -3.37 24.64 -1.76
N LEU A 72 -4.68 24.96 -1.81
CA LEU A 72 -5.21 26.10 -2.54
C LEU A 72 -4.62 27.42 -2.04
N LYS A 73 -4.07 28.22 -2.95
CA LYS A 73 -3.39 29.50 -2.65
C LYS A 73 -4.33 30.69 -2.97
N LEU A 74 -5.35 30.87 -2.15
CA LEU A 74 -6.44 31.83 -2.39
C LEU A 74 -5.95 33.28 -2.50
N ASP A 75 -4.90 33.64 -1.77
CA ASP A 75 -4.30 34.98 -1.77
C ASP A 75 -3.23 35.16 -2.86
N ALA A 76 -2.97 34.12 -3.66
CA ALA A 76 -2.03 34.22 -4.77
C ALA A 76 -2.68 34.89 -5.99
N PRO A 77 -1.87 35.46 -6.91
CA PRO A 77 -2.36 35.97 -8.18
C PRO A 77 -3.15 34.91 -8.97
N ARG A 78 -4.08 35.39 -9.84
CA ARG A 78 -5.00 34.50 -10.59
C ARG A 78 -4.26 33.40 -11.39
N GLU A 79 -3.13 33.74 -11.95
CA GLU A 79 -2.25 32.83 -12.72
C GLU A 79 -1.62 31.71 -11.89
N ILE A 80 -1.77 31.77 -10.56
CA ILE A 80 -1.29 30.74 -9.62
C ILE A 80 -2.48 30.09 -8.92
N ARG A 81 -3.42 30.88 -8.39
CA ARG A 81 -4.55 30.44 -7.58
C ARG A 81 -5.44 29.40 -8.29
N GLY A 82 -5.59 29.53 -9.63
CA GLY A 82 -6.47 28.68 -10.41
C GLY A 82 -7.95 29.02 -10.29
N GLU A 83 -8.82 28.03 -10.57
CA GLU A 83 -10.26 28.22 -10.70
C GLU A 83 -11.07 27.64 -9.53
N PHE A 84 -10.47 26.78 -8.70
CA PHE A 84 -11.20 26.06 -7.65
C PHE A 84 -11.34 26.86 -6.37
N SER A 85 -12.47 26.61 -5.69
CA SER A 85 -12.78 27.18 -4.37
C SER A 85 -12.51 26.13 -3.27
N PRO A 86 -12.19 26.58 -2.05
CA PRO A 86 -12.05 25.70 -0.92
C PRO A 86 -13.40 25.35 -0.32
N ILE A 87 -13.52 24.15 0.22
CA ILE A 87 -14.61 23.74 1.11
C ILE A 87 -14.06 23.36 2.49
N SER A 88 -14.84 23.64 3.52
CA SER A 88 -14.52 23.24 4.88
C SER A 88 -14.67 21.73 5.03
N THR A 89 -13.79 21.13 5.86
CA THR A 89 -13.85 19.71 6.19
C THR A 89 -14.47 19.50 7.56
N ASN A 90 -14.66 18.22 7.95
CA ASN A 90 -15.08 17.87 9.32
C ASN A 90 -13.94 18.08 10.36
N VAL A 91 -12.74 18.43 9.93
CA VAL A 91 -11.63 18.86 10.79
C VAL A 91 -11.57 20.38 10.82
N PRO A 92 -11.79 21.02 11.98
CA PRO A 92 -11.82 22.48 12.09
C PRO A 92 -10.55 23.14 11.56
N GLY A 93 -10.71 24.17 10.73
CA GLY A 93 -9.59 24.93 10.15
C GLY A 93 -8.93 24.30 8.92
N LEU A 94 -9.29 23.07 8.58
CA LEU A 94 -8.78 22.40 7.40
C LEU A 94 -9.75 22.56 6.22
N GLN A 95 -9.22 23.04 5.09
CA GLN A 95 -9.93 23.19 3.84
C GLN A 95 -9.23 22.45 2.72
N ILE A 96 -10.01 21.93 1.78
CA ILE A 96 -9.56 21.26 0.55
C ILE A 96 -10.37 21.76 -0.65
N CYS A 97 -9.99 21.36 -1.87
CA CYS A 97 -10.71 21.71 -3.09
C CYS A 97 -12.17 21.24 -3.05
N GLU A 98 -13.09 22.06 -3.59
CA GLU A 98 -14.53 21.79 -3.68
C GLU A 98 -14.90 20.50 -4.43
N GLU A 99 -14.01 19.98 -5.27
CA GLU A 99 -14.22 18.74 -6.02
C GLU A 99 -13.98 17.46 -5.17
N PHE A 100 -13.65 17.61 -3.87
CA PHE A 100 -13.48 16.51 -2.90
C PHE A 100 -14.53 16.54 -1.76
N PRO A 101 -15.84 16.62 -2.04
CA PRO A 101 -16.86 16.79 -1.00
C PRO A 101 -17.05 15.56 -0.11
N ARG A 102 -16.70 14.35 -0.56
CA ARG A 102 -16.79 13.13 0.23
C ARG A 102 -15.64 13.06 1.23
N MET A 103 -14.42 13.33 0.77
CA MET A 103 -13.22 13.39 1.60
C MET A 103 -13.35 14.49 2.66
N ALA A 104 -13.92 15.65 2.30
CA ALA A 104 -14.15 16.73 3.25
C ALA A 104 -15.01 16.31 4.46
N ARG A 105 -15.97 15.41 4.28
CA ARG A 105 -16.83 14.90 5.37
C ARG A 105 -16.17 13.86 6.27
N MET A 106 -15.04 13.30 5.85
CA MET A 106 -14.30 12.26 6.58
C MET A 106 -12.80 12.54 6.63
N MET A 107 -12.45 13.83 6.64
CA MET A 107 -11.05 14.27 6.66
C MET A 107 -10.32 13.86 7.94
N ASP A 108 -11.05 13.62 9.03
CA ASP A 108 -10.58 13.01 10.26
C ASP A 108 -9.92 11.63 10.06
N LYS A 109 -10.19 10.95 8.95
CA LYS A 109 -9.59 9.65 8.57
C LYS A 109 -8.41 9.77 7.62
N PHE A 110 -8.01 10.98 7.25
CA PHE A 110 -6.91 11.25 6.34
C PHE A 110 -5.85 12.15 6.96
N THR A 111 -4.62 11.96 6.55
CA THR A 111 -3.53 12.92 6.75
C THR A 111 -3.10 13.43 5.38
N VAL A 112 -3.10 14.73 5.21
CA VAL A 112 -2.55 15.39 4.01
C VAL A 112 -1.11 15.78 4.27
N ILE A 113 -0.20 15.38 3.40
CA ILE A 113 1.18 15.87 3.40
C ILE A 113 1.28 16.89 2.26
N ARG A 114 1.53 18.16 2.58
CA ARG A 114 1.60 19.27 1.60
C ARG A 114 3.02 19.57 1.11
N SER A 115 4.02 18.97 1.72
CA SER A 115 5.42 19.38 1.60
C SER A 115 6.35 18.23 1.20
N ILE A 116 5.91 17.30 0.34
CA ILE A 116 6.78 16.23 -0.15
C ILE A 116 7.83 16.83 -1.07
N VAL A 117 9.10 16.58 -0.77
CA VAL A 117 10.27 17.11 -1.49
C VAL A 117 11.20 15.99 -1.95
N GLY A 118 12.11 16.34 -2.87
CA GLY A 118 13.15 15.41 -3.35
C GLY A 118 12.77 14.61 -4.58
N ALA A 119 11.67 14.96 -5.26
CA ALA A 119 11.30 14.37 -6.53
C ALA A 119 12.33 14.66 -7.65
N THR A 120 12.38 13.79 -8.66
CA THR A 120 13.30 13.94 -9.80
C THR A 120 12.72 14.72 -10.97
N GLY A 121 11.40 14.84 -11.05
CA GLY A 121 10.69 15.52 -12.15
C GLY A 121 10.58 14.69 -13.44
N GLY A 122 11.07 13.46 -13.44
CA GLY A 122 10.88 12.47 -14.50
C GLY A 122 9.66 11.60 -14.22
N HIS A 123 9.04 11.09 -15.28
CA HIS A 123 7.92 10.18 -15.17
C HIS A 123 8.38 8.76 -14.81
N ASP A 124 8.62 8.53 -13.55
CA ASP A 124 8.84 7.18 -13.01
C ASP A 124 8.20 7.04 -11.64
N ALA A 125 7.69 5.85 -11.34
CA ALA A 125 7.07 5.55 -10.05
C ALA A 125 8.10 5.19 -8.97
N GLU A 126 9.39 5.15 -9.27
CA GLU A 126 10.40 4.51 -8.43
C GLU A 126 10.45 5.10 -7.01
N GLN A 127 10.44 6.44 -6.88
CA GLN A 127 10.49 7.06 -5.55
C GLN A 127 9.24 6.75 -4.72
N CYS A 128 8.06 6.73 -5.34
CA CYS A 128 6.81 6.32 -4.68
C CYS A 128 6.79 4.83 -4.32
N MET A 129 7.55 3.99 -5.01
CA MET A 129 7.57 2.53 -4.76
C MET A 129 8.69 2.11 -3.82
N THR A 130 9.81 2.84 -3.79
CA THR A 130 11.02 2.45 -3.06
C THR A 130 11.38 3.38 -1.89
N GLY A 131 10.88 4.63 -1.89
CA GLY A 131 11.32 5.70 -0.98
C GLY A 131 12.72 6.24 -1.30
N ARG A 132 13.31 5.84 -2.43
CA ARG A 132 14.70 6.13 -2.76
C ARG A 132 14.84 6.89 -4.07
N SER A 133 15.85 7.73 -4.12
CA SER A 133 16.25 8.39 -5.36
C SER A 133 16.68 7.34 -6.41
N PRO A 134 16.33 7.51 -7.70
CA PRO A 134 16.81 6.66 -8.76
C PRO A 134 18.33 6.80 -9.03
N ARG A 135 19.00 7.71 -8.32
CA ARG A 135 20.45 7.88 -8.40
C ARG A 135 21.16 6.87 -7.51
N ASN A 136 22.35 6.43 -7.94
CA ASN A 136 23.23 5.54 -7.16
C ASN A 136 22.56 4.21 -6.73
N GLN A 137 21.84 3.60 -7.65
CA GLN A 137 21.20 2.31 -7.41
C GLN A 137 22.24 1.19 -7.23
N PRO A 138 21.98 0.21 -6.36
CA PRO A 138 22.76 -1.02 -6.30
C PRO A 138 22.55 -1.83 -7.59
N PRO A 139 23.46 -2.78 -7.91
CA PRO A 139 23.22 -3.73 -8.99
C PRO A 139 21.84 -4.41 -8.83
N GLY A 140 21.04 -4.44 -9.90
CA GLY A 140 19.67 -4.93 -9.91
C GLY A 140 18.61 -3.89 -9.53
N GLY A 141 18.99 -2.69 -9.04
CA GLY A 141 18.08 -1.63 -8.62
C GLY A 141 17.46 -1.84 -7.23
N TRP A 142 16.84 -0.80 -6.69
CA TRP A 142 16.14 -0.89 -5.40
C TRP A 142 14.82 -1.66 -5.53
N PRO A 143 14.51 -2.57 -4.60
CA PRO A 143 13.21 -3.24 -4.57
C PRO A 143 12.11 -2.31 -4.06
N GLY A 144 10.93 -2.39 -4.66
CA GLY A 144 9.73 -1.71 -4.18
C GLY A 144 9.21 -2.30 -2.87
N ILE A 145 8.41 -1.52 -2.13
CA ILE A 145 7.84 -1.92 -0.82
C ILE A 145 7.12 -3.27 -0.87
N GLY A 146 6.39 -3.57 -1.96
CA GLY A 146 5.71 -4.85 -2.11
C GLY A 146 6.67 -6.03 -2.21
N SER A 147 7.79 -5.86 -2.91
CA SER A 147 8.85 -6.86 -3.02
C SER A 147 9.59 -7.06 -1.69
N ILE A 148 9.80 -5.98 -0.95
CA ILE A 148 10.37 -6.03 0.41
C ILE A 148 9.44 -6.79 1.36
N LEU A 149 8.14 -6.51 1.34
CA LEU A 149 7.15 -7.25 2.14
C LEU A 149 7.08 -8.74 1.75
N SER A 150 7.15 -9.03 0.45
CA SER A 150 7.23 -10.40 -0.05
C SER A 150 8.44 -11.13 0.52
N LYS A 151 9.61 -10.47 0.57
CA LYS A 151 10.85 -11.06 1.11
C LYS A 151 10.83 -11.24 2.63
N LEU A 152 10.43 -10.20 3.36
CA LEU A 152 10.53 -10.17 4.83
C LEU A 152 9.39 -10.92 5.54
N LYS A 153 8.17 -10.83 5.00
CA LYS A 153 6.96 -11.36 5.63
C LYS A 153 6.40 -12.59 4.90
N GLY A 154 6.73 -12.76 3.62
CA GLY A 154 6.16 -13.82 2.78
C GLY A 154 4.64 -13.75 2.63
N PRO A 155 4.01 -14.76 2.03
CA PRO A 155 2.57 -14.85 1.92
C PRO A 155 1.91 -15.07 3.29
N VAL A 156 0.70 -14.50 3.51
CA VAL A 156 -0.12 -14.79 4.70
C VAL A 156 -0.70 -16.19 4.62
N LYS A 157 -1.10 -16.60 3.43
CA LYS A 157 -1.60 -17.94 3.09
C LYS A 157 -0.83 -18.48 1.90
N PRO A 158 -0.52 -19.77 1.86
CA PRO A 158 0.28 -20.34 0.76
C PRO A 158 -0.34 -20.16 -0.64
N ASP A 159 -1.65 -19.99 -0.69
CA ASP A 159 -2.45 -19.83 -1.90
C ASP A 159 -2.69 -18.37 -2.31
N MET A 160 -2.05 -17.40 -1.63
CA MET A 160 -2.16 -15.98 -1.92
C MET A 160 -0.80 -15.35 -2.20
N PRO A 161 -0.64 -14.61 -3.32
CA PRO A 161 0.61 -13.87 -3.55
C PRO A 161 0.76 -12.75 -2.52
N PRO A 162 1.95 -12.52 -1.99
CA PRO A 162 2.18 -11.44 -1.02
C PRO A 162 2.09 -10.05 -1.63
N PHE A 163 2.29 -9.93 -2.94
CA PHE A 163 2.29 -8.67 -3.66
C PHE A 163 1.52 -8.77 -4.98
N ILE A 164 0.53 -7.90 -5.17
CA ILE A 164 -0.27 -7.79 -6.39
C ILE A 164 -0.20 -6.37 -6.96
N GLY A 165 0.06 -6.28 -8.26
CA GLY A 165 -0.02 -5.05 -9.04
C GLY A 165 -1.27 -5.05 -9.90
N LEU A 166 -2.19 -4.09 -9.66
CA LEU A 166 -3.41 -3.92 -10.46
C LEU A 166 -3.21 -2.97 -11.64
N SER A 167 -2.04 -2.34 -11.74
CA SER A 167 -1.74 -1.40 -12.81
C SER A 167 -1.59 -2.15 -14.14
N PRO A 168 -2.33 -1.78 -15.19
CA PRO A 168 -2.16 -2.37 -16.49
C PRO A 168 -0.84 -1.90 -17.13
N LYS A 169 -0.39 -2.63 -18.14
CA LYS A 169 0.71 -2.18 -18.98
C LYS A 169 0.27 -0.96 -19.78
N THR A 170 0.92 0.18 -19.57
CA THR A 170 0.67 1.43 -20.31
C THR A 170 1.73 1.67 -21.38
N GLY A 171 1.58 2.72 -22.18
CA GLY A 171 2.57 3.14 -23.17
C GLY A 171 3.92 3.53 -22.55
N HIS A 172 3.89 4.08 -21.35
CA HIS A 172 5.06 4.34 -20.50
C HIS A 172 5.03 3.35 -19.33
N ILE A 173 5.83 2.30 -19.42
CA ILE A 173 5.86 1.21 -18.40
C ILE A 173 6.21 1.76 -17.03
N GLU A 174 7.15 2.71 -16.95
CA GLU A 174 7.60 3.33 -15.71
C GLU A 174 6.49 4.08 -14.96
N TRP A 175 5.48 4.56 -15.66
CA TRP A 175 4.38 5.31 -15.05
C TRP A 175 3.38 4.45 -14.28
N SER A 176 3.26 3.20 -14.65
CA SER A 176 2.25 2.32 -14.05
C SER A 176 2.85 1.11 -13.36
N ASP A 177 4.17 1.00 -13.35
CA ASP A 177 4.83 -0.14 -12.72
C ASP A 177 4.57 -0.10 -11.20
N PRO A 178 4.01 -1.17 -10.62
CA PRO A 178 3.78 -1.25 -9.18
C PRO A 178 5.07 -1.36 -8.36
N GLY A 179 6.20 -1.19 -8.98
CA GLY A 179 7.54 -1.34 -8.44
C GLY A 179 8.24 -2.58 -8.96
N LYS A 180 9.51 -2.40 -9.24
CA LYS A 180 10.41 -3.47 -9.66
C LYS A 180 10.82 -4.30 -8.45
N ALA A 181 11.06 -5.58 -8.67
CA ALA A 181 11.60 -6.45 -7.60
C ALA A 181 13.03 -6.06 -7.21
N GLY A 182 13.70 -5.28 -8.04
CA GLY A 182 15.05 -4.83 -7.81
C GLY A 182 16.01 -6.01 -7.63
N PHE A 183 16.98 -5.85 -6.76
CA PHE A 183 17.96 -6.92 -6.47
C PHE A 183 17.36 -8.16 -5.78
N LEU A 184 16.09 -8.13 -5.37
CA LEU A 184 15.42 -9.30 -4.80
C LEU A 184 15.01 -10.33 -5.86
N GLY A 185 14.98 -9.92 -7.12
CA GLY A 185 14.69 -10.81 -8.25
C GLY A 185 13.21 -11.17 -8.45
N PRO A 186 12.92 -11.95 -9.51
CA PRO A 186 11.55 -12.22 -9.98
C PRO A 186 10.63 -12.91 -8.95
N ALA A 187 11.20 -13.70 -8.03
CA ALA A 187 10.43 -14.40 -7.00
C ALA A 187 9.66 -13.46 -6.06
N HIS A 188 10.08 -12.18 -5.98
CA HIS A 188 9.44 -11.16 -5.17
C HIS A 188 8.76 -10.07 -6.01
N ALA A 189 8.62 -10.27 -7.33
CA ALA A 189 7.91 -9.34 -8.21
C ALA A 189 6.40 -9.35 -7.94
N ALA A 190 5.73 -8.26 -8.34
CA ALA A 190 4.28 -8.18 -8.27
C ALA A 190 3.62 -9.22 -9.18
N PHE A 191 2.66 -9.97 -8.64
CA PHE A 191 1.73 -10.72 -9.49
C PHE A 191 0.76 -9.74 -10.16
N LYS A 192 0.60 -9.84 -11.49
CA LYS A 192 -0.21 -8.91 -12.31
C LYS A 192 -1.39 -9.64 -12.95
N PRO A 193 -2.56 -9.72 -12.29
CA PRO A 193 -3.70 -10.52 -12.76
C PRO A 193 -4.35 -10.01 -14.07
N SER A 194 -4.11 -8.76 -14.43
CA SER A 194 -4.73 -8.12 -15.60
C SER A 194 -3.87 -8.15 -16.88
N ALA A 195 -2.61 -8.57 -16.80
CA ALA A 195 -1.68 -8.58 -17.93
C ALA A 195 -1.51 -9.99 -18.55
N GLU A 196 -0.67 -10.79 -17.92
CA GLU A 196 -0.31 -12.14 -18.40
C GLU A 196 -0.84 -13.23 -17.45
N GLY A 197 -1.26 -12.84 -16.23
CA GLY A 197 -1.58 -13.79 -15.17
C GLY A 197 -3.02 -14.32 -15.18
N LYS A 198 -3.94 -13.78 -15.98
CA LYS A 198 -5.33 -14.27 -15.98
C LYS A 198 -5.45 -15.63 -16.68
N ASP A 199 -4.71 -15.83 -17.76
CA ASP A 199 -4.68 -17.09 -18.49
C ASP A 199 -3.86 -18.14 -17.73
N ASP A 200 -2.87 -17.71 -16.93
CA ASP A 200 -2.07 -18.57 -16.06
C ASP A 200 -2.84 -19.09 -14.83
N MET A 201 -3.98 -18.48 -14.49
CA MET A 201 -4.85 -18.95 -13.38
C MET A 201 -5.84 -20.03 -13.81
N THR A 202 -5.88 -20.41 -15.08
CA THR A 202 -6.78 -21.45 -15.59
C THR A 202 -5.99 -22.68 -16.04
N LEU A 203 -6.39 -23.85 -15.52
CA LEU A 203 -5.83 -25.12 -15.95
C LEU A 203 -6.36 -25.50 -17.34
N ASN A 204 -5.77 -24.94 -18.39
CA ASN A 204 -6.14 -25.28 -19.77
C ASN A 204 -5.69 -26.71 -20.13
N GLY A 205 -6.62 -27.65 -20.09
CA GLY A 205 -6.40 -29.02 -20.55
C GLY A 205 -5.58 -29.94 -19.65
N ILE A 206 -5.28 -29.51 -18.40
CA ILE A 206 -4.58 -30.30 -17.39
C ILE A 206 -5.54 -30.55 -16.22
N THR A 207 -5.72 -31.78 -15.77
CA THR A 207 -6.49 -32.11 -14.58
C THR A 207 -5.65 -31.85 -13.32
N LEU A 208 -6.29 -31.57 -12.18
CA LEU A 208 -5.63 -31.40 -10.88
C LEU A 208 -4.77 -32.61 -10.50
N GLU A 209 -5.21 -33.84 -10.80
CA GLU A 209 -4.48 -35.07 -10.60
C GLU A 209 -3.16 -35.08 -11.38
N ARG A 210 -3.20 -34.75 -12.66
CA ARG A 210 -2.00 -34.68 -13.51
C ARG A 210 -1.03 -33.59 -13.08
N LEU A 211 -1.54 -32.50 -12.54
CA LEU A 211 -0.72 -31.41 -12.02
C LEU A 211 -0.01 -31.86 -10.72
N ASP A 212 -0.73 -32.55 -9.83
CA ASP A 212 -0.16 -33.09 -8.59
C ASP A 212 0.90 -34.18 -8.85
N ASP A 213 0.67 -35.07 -9.83
CA ASP A 213 1.66 -36.06 -10.25
C ASP A 213 2.92 -35.43 -10.85
N ARG A 214 2.76 -34.37 -11.64
CA ARG A 214 3.92 -33.61 -12.16
C ARG A 214 4.68 -32.90 -11.05
N ARG A 215 3.99 -32.38 -10.03
CA ARG A 215 4.63 -31.77 -8.85
C ARG A 215 5.45 -32.80 -8.09
N LYS A 216 4.91 -33.96 -7.78
CA LYS A 216 5.61 -35.06 -7.09
C LYS A 216 6.84 -35.53 -7.86
N LEU A 217 6.73 -35.59 -9.19
CA LEU A 217 7.85 -35.91 -10.05
C LEU A 217 8.94 -34.84 -10.03
N LEU A 218 8.55 -33.56 -10.07
CA LEU A 218 9.47 -32.42 -9.96
C LEU A 218 10.16 -32.40 -8.60
N GLU A 219 9.42 -32.58 -7.51
CA GLU A 219 9.97 -32.68 -6.13
C GLU A 219 11.00 -33.81 -5.99
N SER A 220 10.80 -34.95 -6.65
CA SER A 220 11.76 -36.05 -6.64
C SER A 220 13.04 -35.73 -7.43
N PHE A 221 12.96 -34.98 -8.52
CA PHE A 221 14.14 -34.49 -9.26
C PHE A 221 14.87 -33.37 -8.54
N ASP A 222 14.14 -32.47 -7.88
CA ASP A 222 14.69 -31.32 -7.15
C ASP A 222 15.39 -31.78 -5.85
N GLN A 223 14.94 -32.88 -5.23
CA GLN A 223 15.62 -33.48 -4.09
C GLN A 223 17.03 -33.98 -4.47
N LEU A 224 17.20 -34.50 -5.67
CA LEU A 224 18.50 -34.91 -6.21
C LEU A 224 19.41 -33.69 -6.51
N ARG A 225 18.82 -32.55 -6.88
CA ARG A 225 19.54 -31.28 -7.14
C ARG A 225 19.94 -30.53 -5.86
N ARG A 226 19.13 -30.61 -4.81
CA ARG A 226 19.40 -29.92 -3.51
C ARG A 226 20.68 -30.42 -2.84
N ASP A 227 21.01 -31.71 -3.00
CA ASP A 227 22.24 -32.28 -2.48
C ASP A 227 23.51 -31.69 -3.14
N VAL A 228 23.35 -30.92 -4.21
CA VAL A 228 24.44 -30.32 -5.01
C VAL A 228 24.42 -28.78 -4.98
N ASP A 229 23.33 -28.13 -4.53
CA ASP A 229 23.17 -26.67 -4.61
C ASP A 229 23.36 -25.97 -3.27
N ASN A 230 24.53 -25.34 -3.10
CA ASN A 230 24.86 -24.48 -1.96
C ASN A 230 24.38 -23.03 -2.11
N SER A 231 23.64 -22.68 -3.18
CA SER A 231 23.31 -21.29 -3.52
C SER A 231 21.98 -20.78 -2.98
N GLY A 232 21.10 -21.67 -2.49
CA GLY A 232 19.73 -21.31 -2.05
C GLY A 232 18.78 -20.93 -3.19
N LEU A 233 19.24 -21.03 -4.44
CA LEU A 233 18.46 -20.64 -5.62
C LEU A 233 17.28 -21.61 -5.86
N ILE A 234 17.51 -22.90 -5.58
CA ILE A 234 16.50 -23.97 -5.70
C ILE A 234 15.41 -23.83 -4.63
N GLU A 235 15.80 -23.45 -3.41
CA GLU A 235 14.85 -23.23 -2.30
C GLU A 235 13.86 -22.08 -2.61
N GLY A 236 14.36 -21.00 -3.25
CA GLY A 236 13.53 -19.92 -3.75
C GLY A 236 12.58 -20.32 -4.89
N MET A 237 13.04 -21.18 -5.82
CA MET A 237 12.22 -21.74 -6.89
C MET A 237 11.12 -22.67 -6.37
N ASP A 238 11.41 -23.48 -5.37
CA ASP A 238 10.44 -24.38 -4.73
C ASP A 238 9.31 -23.61 -4.04
N ALA A 239 9.63 -22.56 -3.30
CA ALA A 239 8.65 -21.71 -2.66
C ALA A 239 7.73 -21.02 -3.72
N TYR A 240 8.31 -20.56 -4.82
CA TYR A 240 7.57 -19.96 -5.93
C TYR A 240 6.64 -20.97 -6.62
N ASN A 241 7.13 -22.18 -6.91
CA ASN A 241 6.35 -23.26 -7.51
C ASN A 241 5.21 -23.71 -6.59
N GLN A 242 5.43 -23.81 -5.29
CA GLN A 242 4.39 -24.10 -4.29
C GLN A 242 3.32 -23.02 -4.24
N GLN A 243 3.73 -21.76 -4.29
CA GLN A 243 2.82 -20.62 -4.31
C GLN A 243 1.97 -20.60 -5.60
N ALA A 244 2.61 -20.78 -6.77
CA ALA A 244 1.91 -20.86 -8.06
C ALA A 244 0.90 -22.00 -8.08
N PHE A 245 1.29 -23.18 -7.57
CA PHE A 245 0.41 -24.34 -7.44
C PHE A 245 -0.77 -24.05 -6.50
N GLY A 246 -0.53 -23.45 -5.33
CA GLY A 246 -1.56 -23.05 -4.39
C GLY A 246 -2.58 -22.09 -5.01
N MET A 247 -2.12 -21.09 -5.77
CA MET A 247 -3.00 -20.14 -6.48
C MET A 247 -3.88 -20.82 -7.52
N LEU A 248 -3.31 -21.77 -8.31
CA LEU A 248 -4.04 -22.52 -9.35
C LEU A 248 -5.10 -23.48 -8.77
N THR A 249 -4.85 -24.03 -7.59
CA THR A 249 -5.69 -25.10 -7.02
C THR A 249 -6.76 -24.59 -6.04
N SER A 250 -6.53 -23.46 -5.35
CA SER A 250 -7.46 -23.01 -4.32
C SER A 250 -8.67 -22.23 -4.83
N GLY A 251 -8.56 -21.61 -5.98
CA GLY A 251 -9.60 -20.73 -6.54
C GLY A 251 -9.88 -19.44 -5.75
N LYS A 252 -9.30 -19.26 -4.56
CA LYS A 252 -9.58 -18.12 -3.67
C LYS A 252 -9.11 -16.80 -4.25
N LEU A 253 -7.95 -16.79 -4.92
CA LEU A 253 -7.46 -15.60 -5.61
C LEU A 253 -8.43 -15.22 -6.75
N ALA A 254 -8.86 -16.19 -7.56
CA ALA A 254 -9.84 -15.96 -8.62
C ALA A 254 -11.17 -15.44 -8.06
N GLU A 255 -11.60 -15.95 -6.91
CA GLU A 255 -12.79 -15.45 -6.20
C GLU A 255 -12.62 -14.01 -5.69
N ALA A 256 -11.46 -13.67 -5.14
CA ALA A 256 -11.15 -12.32 -4.68
C ALA A 256 -11.11 -11.32 -5.85
N LEU A 257 -10.64 -11.74 -7.02
CA LEU A 257 -10.60 -10.95 -8.25
C LEU A 257 -11.98 -10.79 -8.93
N ASP A 258 -12.92 -11.66 -8.62
CA ASP A 258 -14.28 -11.58 -9.17
C ASP A 258 -15.13 -10.57 -8.39
N ILE A 259 -15.08 -9.31 -8.82
CA ILE A 259 -15.90 -8.23 -8.25
C ILE A 259 -17.41 -8.43 -8.51
N GLY A 260 -17.79 -9.32 -9.43
CA GLY A 260 -19.18 -9.66 -9.70
C GLY A 260 -19.89 -10.28 -8.50
N LYS A 261 -19.13 -10.92 -7.61
CA LYS A 261 -19.63 -11.51 -6.37
C LYS A 261 -19.85 -10.52 -5.23
N GLU A 262 -19.39 -9.28 -5.39
CA GLU A 262 -19.59 -8.26 -4.35
C GLU A 262 -20.99 -7.66 -4.43
N ASP A 263 -21.51 -7.20 -3.29
CA ASP A 263 -22.81 -6.53 -3.22
C ASP A 263 -22.90 -5.35 -4.19
N VAL A 264 -23.99 -5.24 -4.92
CA VAL A 264 -24.16 -4.22 -5.97
C VAL A 264 -24.12 -2.81 -5.38
N LYS A 265 -24.72 -2.57 -4.19
CA LYS A 265 -24.71 -1.26 -3.53
C LYS A 265 -23.31 -0.86 -3.10
N LEU A 266 -22.52 -1.84 -2.62
CA LEU A 266 -21.13 -1.60 -2.28
C LEU A 266 -20.31 -1.25 -3.52
N ARG A 267 -20.47 -1.98 -4.61
CA ARG A 267 -19.82 -1.67 -5.89
C ARG A 267 -20.21 -0.29 -6.40
N ASP A 268 -21.47 0.11 -6.28
CA ASP A 268 -21.95 1.45 -6.70
C ASP A 268 -21.39 2.55 -5.80
N ARG A 269 -21.15 2.27 -4.51
CA ARG A 269 -20.47 3.19 -3.58
C ARG A 269 -19.05 3.51 -4.05
N TYR A 270 -18.29 2.48 -4.46
CA TYR A 270 -16.96 2.68 -5.05
C TYR A 270 -17.01 3.39 -6.41
N GLY A 271 -18.06 3.19 -7.19
CA GLY A 271 -18.16 3.58 -8.58
C GLY A 271 -17.57 2.54 -9.52
N ARG A 272 -17.69 2.76 -10.82
CA ARG A 272 -17.23 1.80 -11.85
C ARG A 272 -16.01 2.32 -12.60
N GLY A 273 -16.16 3.34 -13.39
CA GLY A 273 -15.14 3.86 -14.28
C GLY A 273 -14.99 3.05 -15.57
N THR A 274 -13.85 3.17 -16.21
CA THR A 274 -13.56 2.53 -17.49
C THR A 274 -12.19 1.87 -17.50
N PRO A 275 -12.05 0.64 -18.02
CA PRO A 275 -10.76 -0.03 -18.17
C PRO A 275 -9.90 0.57 -19.29
N LYS A 276 -10.45 1.49 -20.09
CA LYS A 276 -9.72 2.13 -21.19
C LYS A 276 -8.59 3.00 -20.60
N LEU A 277 -7.40 2.84 -21.14
CA LEU A 277 -6.26 3.68 -20.77
C LEU A 277 -6.55 5.15 -21.09
N THR A 278 -6.15 6.02 -20.20
CA THR A 278 -6.23 7.48 -20.39
C THR A 278 -4.93 7.92 -21.07
N ALA A 279 -4.95 7.98 -22.39
CA ALA A 279 -3.77 8.22 -23.23
C ALA A 279 -2.64 7.21 -22.90
N ASP A 280 -1.47 7.71 -22.47
CA ASP A 280 -0.30 6.93 -22.06
C ASP A 280 -0.26 6.59 -20.56
N GLY A 281 -1.25 7.08 -19.77
CA GLY A 281 -1.38 6.81 -18.34
C GLY A 281 -2.33 5.66 -18.00
N ALA A 282 -2.70 5.58 -16.72
CA ALA A 282 -3.57 4.53 -16.20
C ALA A 282 -5.06 4.74 -16.58
N PRO A 283 -5.90 3.71 -16.47
CA PRO A 283 -7.34 3.84 -16.67
C PRO A 283 -8.00 4.58 -15.49
N LYS A 284 -9.16 5.17 -15.76
CA LYS A 284 -10.07 5.70 -14.73
C LYS A 284 -10.99 4.58 -14.23
N LEU A 285 -10.41 3.57 -13.59
CA LEU A 285 -11.11 2.36 -13.18
C LEU A 285 -11.23 2.27 -11.65
N LEU A 286 -12.42 2.63 -11.15
CA LEU A 286 -12.69 2.62 -9.70
C LEU A 286 -12.84 1.22 -9.12
N ASP A 287 -13.12 0.22 -9.95
CA ASP A 287 -13.11 -1.19 -9.55
C ASP A 287 -11.76 -1.64 -8.96
N HIS A 288 -10.64 -0.98 -9.31
CA HIS A 288 -9.33 -1.28 -8.72
C HIS A 288 -9.25 -0.93 -7.23
N PHE A 289 -9.96 0.09 -6.75
CA PHE A 289 -10.04 0.42 -5.33
C PHE A 289 -10.79 -0.66 -4.55
N LEU A 290 -11.90 -1.18 -5.12
CA LEU A 290 -12.63 -2.30 -4.54
C LEU A 290 -11.80 -3.58 -4.55
N LEU A 291 -11.11 -3.88 -5.66
CA LEU A 291 -10.21 -5.03 -5.75
C LEU A 291 -9.09 -4.96 -4.72
N ALA A 292 -8.49 -3.78 -4.51
CA ALA A 292 -7.45 -3.61 -3.51
C ALA A 292 -7.93 -3.98 -2.11
N ARG A 293 -9.15 -3.55 -1.70
CA ARG A 293 -9.75 -3.94 -0.42
C ARG A 293 -9.98 -5.46 -0.35
N ARG A 294 -10.57 -6.07 -1.39
CA ARG A 294 -10.83 -7.52 -1.43
C ARG A 294 -9.55 -8.33 -1.30
N LEU A 295 -8.49 -7.91 -1.98
CA LEU A 295 -7.20 -8.60 -1.98
C LEU A 295 -6.50 -8.52 -0.60
N VAL A 296 -6.48 -7.35 0.04
CA VAL A 296 -5.91 -7.27 1.39
C VAL A 296 -6.75 -8.06 2.41
N GLU A 297 -8.06 -8.12 2.27
CA GLU A 297 -8.95 -8.90 3.14
C GLU A 297 -8.65 -10.41 3.07
N VAL A 298 -8.29 -10.96 1.90
CA VAL A 298 -7.95 -12.39 1.74
C VAL A 298 -6.51 -12.72 2.07
N GLY A 299 -5.64 -11.73 2.30
CA GLY A 299 -4.28 -11.97 2.79
C GLY A 299 -3.15 -11.45 1.91
N VAL A 300 -3.42 -10.61 0.91
CA VAL A 300 -2.38 -9.93 0.15
C VAL A 300 -1.75 -8.82 0.99
N ARG A 301 -0.42 -8.79 1.11
CA ARG A 301 0.28 -7.82 1.96
C ARG A 301 0.52 -6.48 1.28
N CYS A 302 0.64 -6.47 -0.03
CA CYS A 302 0.80 -5.25 -0.80
C CYS A 302 -0.08 -5.29 -2.04
N VAL A 303 -0.90 -4.25 -2.21
CA VAL A 303 -1.62 -4.02 -3.46
C VAL A 303 -1.23 -2.65 -3.98
N SER A 304 -0.67 -2.60 -5.18
CA SER A 304 -0.42 -1.35 -5.89
C SER A 304 -1.42 -1.18 -7.02
N LEU A 305 -1.95 0.02 -7.15
CA LEU A 305 -2.81 0.40 -8.27
C LEU A 305 -2.42 1.79 -8.78
N SER A 306 -2.68 2.05 -10.06
CA SER A 306 -2.54 3.37 -10.66
C SER A 306 -3.89 3.88 -11.13
N PHE A 307 -4.15 5.17 -10.98
CA PHE A 307 -5.42 5.78 -11.32
C PHE A 307 -5.24 7.00 -12.21
N SER A 308 -5.86 7.00 -13.40
CA SER A 308 -5.91 8.09 -14.36
C SER A 308 -4.54 8.50 -14.93
N ARG A 309 -4.48 9.69 -15.53
CA ARG A 309 -3.28 10.35 -16.06
C ARG A 309 -3.27 11.79 -15.58
N TRP A 310 -2.27 12.17 -14.81
CA TRP A 310 -2.20 13.48 -14.14
C TRP A 310 -1.22 14.44 -14.83
N ASP A 311 -0.59 14.02 -15.90
CA ASP A 311 0.31 14.85 -16.70
C ASP A 311 -0.45 15.87 -17.55
N TRP A 312 -0.91 16.95 -16.91
CA TRP A 312 -1.80 17.93 -17.51
C TRP A 312 -1.09 19.24 -17.88
N HIS A 313 -0.28 19.17 -18.93
CA HIS A 313 0.34 20.36 -19.54
C HIS A 313 -0.67 21.30 -20.22
N GLY A 314 -1.91 20.89 -20.37
CA GLY A 314 -3.00 21.70 -20.91
C GLY A 314 -4.35 21.28 -20.37
N GLY A 315 -5.27 22.26 -20.22
CA GLY A 315 -6.64 22.00 -19.77
C GLY A 315 -6.75 21.40 -18.37
N ASN A 316 -5.87 21.78 -17.45
CA ASN A 316 -5.77 21.24 -16.10
C ASN A 316 -7.14 21.22 -15.38
N PHE A 317 -7.85 22.33 -15.37
CA PHE A 317 -9.11 22.47 -14.62
C PHE A 317 -10.23 21.61 -15.18
N ASN A 318 -10.34 21.50 -16.51
CA ASN A 318 -11.34 20.64 -17.15
C ASN A 318 -11.10 19.16 -16.87
N ARG A 319 -9.83 18.74 -16.83
CA ARG A 319 -9.45 17.38 -16.48
C ARG A 319 -9.66 17.11 -14.99
N ALA A 320 -9.31 18.07 -14.14
CA ALA A 320 -9.52 18.00 -12.71
C ALA A 320 -10.99 17.78 -12.34
N ARG A 321 -11.92 18.54 -12.96
CA ARG A 321 -13.37 18.35 -12.77
C ARG A 321 -13.89 16.96 -13.17
N GLN A 322 -13.14 16.22 -13.98
CA GLN A 322 -13.47 14.84 -14.31
C GLN A 322 -12.83 13.85 -13.32
N ASP A 323 -11.60 14.08 -12.93
CA ASP A 323 -10.79 13.10 -12.22
C ASP A 323 -10.87 13.24 -10.69
N PHE A 324 -10.98 14.48 -10.18
CA PHE A 324 -11.07 14.71 -8.73
C PHE A 324 -12.30 14.05 -8.10
N PRO A 325 -13.53 14.21 -8.65
CA PRO A 325 -14.70 13.54 -8.09
C PRO A 325 -14.62 12.01 -8.15
N MET A 326 -13.94 11.44 -9.16
CA MET A 326 -13.74 10.00 -9.23
C MET A 326 -12.73 9.53 -8.19
N LEU A 327 -11.61 10.25 -8.03
CA LEU A 327 -10.63 9.94 -6.99
C LEU A 327 -11.27 10.08 -5.59
N ASP A 328 -12.04 11.15 -5.37
CA ASP A 328 -12.79 11.38 -4.14
C ASP A 328 -13.71 10.18 -3.83
N GLN A 329 -14.46 9.72 -4.82
CA GLN A 329 -15.36 8.56 -4.66
C GLN A 329 -14.60 7.28 -4.33
N GLY A 330 -13.57 6.95 -5.11
CA GLY A 330 -12.85 5.67 -4.97
C GLY A 330 -12.09 5.56 -3.64
N ILE A 331 -11.32 6.60 -3.28
CA ILE A 331 -10.50 6.57 -2.07
C ILE A 331 -11.34 6.67 -0.79
N THR A 332 -12.41 7.46 -0.79
CA THR A 332 -13.30 7.56 0.38
C THR A 332 -14.09 6.29 0.59
N ALA A 333 -14.56 5.63 -0.48
CA ALA A 333 -15.21 4.34 -0.39
C ALA A 333 -14.26 3.27 0.16
N LEU A 334 -12.99 3.26 -0.28
CA LEU A 334 -11.96 2.35 0.20
C LEU A 334 -11.69 2.53 1.70
N VAL A 335 -11.42 3.77 2.13
CA VAL A 335 -11.10 4.05 3.53
C VAL A 335 -12.28 3.75 4.45
N ASP A 336 -13.50 4.12 4.04
CA ASP A 336 -14.71 3.82 4.81
C ASP A 336 -15.00 2.31 4.90
N ASP A 337 -14.80 1.55 3.82
CA ASP A 337 -14.96 0.09 3.80
C ASP A 337 -13.92 -0.62 4.69
N LEU A 338 -12.67 -0.16 4.70
CA LEU A 338 -11.64 -0.65 5.62
C LEU A 338 -12.02 -0.43 7.08
N HIS A 339 -12.54 0.75 7.43
CA HIS A 339 -13.04 1.04 8.77
C HIS A 339 -14.25 0.16 9.15
N GLN A 340 -15.23 0.03 8.25
CA GLN A 340 -16.43 -0.80 8.50
C GLN A 340 -16.09 -2.28 8.73
N ARG A 341 -14.98 -2.75 8.16
CA ARG A 341 -14.49 -4.14 8.30
C ARG A 341 -13.48 -4.31 9.43
N GLY A 342 -13.11 -3.25 10.14
CA GLY A 342 -12.10 -3.29 11.20
C GLY A 342 -10.69 -3.56 10.70
N LEU A 343 -10.41 -3.25 9.42
CA LEU A 343 -9.10 -3.39 8.78
C LEU A 343 -8.26 -2.10 8.86
N ASP A 344 -8.84 -1.01 9.35
CA ASP A 344 -8.23 0.31 9.41
C ASP A 344 -6.94 0.37 10.24
N LYS A 345 -6.77 -0.52 11.21
CA LYS A 345 -5.55 -0.60 12.04
C LYS A 345 -4.42 -1.40 11.39
N ASP A 346 -4.74 -2.23 10.42
CA ASP A 346 -3.82 -3.21 9.85
C ASP A 346 -3.45 -2.92 8.40
N VAL A 347 -4.30 -2.18 7.68
CA VAL A 347 -4.08 -1.82 6.29
C VAL A 347 -3.78 -0.33 6.19
N VAL A 348 -2.54 0.03 5.87
CA VAL A 348 -2.18 1.42 5.59
C VAL A 348 -2.43 1.74 4.11
N VAL A 349 -3.01 2.91 3.87
CA VAL A 349 -3.28 3.44 2.51
C VAL A 349 -2.40 4.66 2.28
N VAL A 350 -1.68 4.69 1.16
CA VAL A 350 -0.96 5.86 0.67
C VAL A 350 -1.45 6.20 -0.74
N CYS A 351 -1.65 7.51 -1.00
CA CYS A 351 -2.06 8.01 -2.32
C CYS A 351 -1.20 9.22 -2.69
N TRP A 352 -0.41 9.10 -3.72
CA TRP A 352 0.57 10.12 -4.14
C TRP A 352 0.95 10.02 -5.62
N GLY A 353 1.72 11.00 -6.11
CA GLY A 353 2.35 10.97 -7.41
C GLY A 353 3.85 11.25 -7.32
N GLU A 354 4.55 11.08 -8.43
CA GLU A 354 6.01 11.14 -8.51
C GLU A 354 6.59 12.55 -8.28
N PHE A 355 5.82 13.62 -8.59
CA PHE A 355 6.19 15.03 -8.38
C PHE A 355 4.94 15.92 -8.35
N GLY A 356 5.12 17.21 -8.08
CA GLY A 356 4.05 18.21 -8.13
C GLY A 356 4.00 18.96 -9.46
N ARG A 357 3.18 20.02 -9.52
CA ARG A 357 2.99 20.85 -10.70
C ARG A 357 3.38 22.30 -10.45
N THR A 358 3.76 23.01 -11.53
CA THR A 358 4.16 24.43 -11.42
C THR A 358 3.09 25.27 -10.76
N PRO A 359 3.47 26.21 -9.87
CA PRO A 359 2.53 27.21 -9.34
C PRO A 359 1.85 28.01 -10.46
N THR A 360 2.63 28.48 -11.43
CA THR A 360 2.12 29.27 -12.53
C THR A 360 1.40 28.40 -13.56
N ILE A 361 0.17 28.77 -13.87
CA ILE A 361 -0.65 28.20 -14.93
C ILE A 361 -0.07 28.66 -16.28
N ASN A 362 0.21 27.74 -17.17
CA ASN A 362 0.77 28.05 -18.48
C ASN A 362 -0.30 28.56 -19.48
N LYS A 363 0.13 28.94 -20.67
CA LYS A 363 -0.74 29.50 -21.71
C LYS A 363 -1.85 28.56 -22.21
N ASP A 364 -1.69 27.26 -22.01
CA ASP A 364 -2.62 26.20 -22.42
C ASP A 364 -3.56 25.80 -21.26
N ALA A 365 -3.65 26.65 -20.21
CA ALA A 365 -4.39 26.41 -18.97
C ALA A 365 -3.97 25.09 -18.29
N GLY A 366 -2.70 24.75 -18.39
CA GLY A 366 -2.07 23.58 -17.76
C GLY A 366 -1.06 23.97 -16.71
N ARG A 367 -0.46 22.96 -16.07
CA ARG A 367 0.67 23.12 -15.18
C ARG A 367 1.78 22.16 -15.60
N ASP A 368 3.02 22.62 -15.62
CA ASP A 368 4.17 21.83 -16.03
C ASP A 368 4.79 21.07 -14.85
N HIS A 369 5.82 20.24 -15.08
CA HIS A 369 6.48 19.46 -14.04
C HIS A 369 7.13 20.36 -12.98
N TRP A 370 6.95 20.02 -11.72
CA TRP A 370 7.53 20.76 -10.61
C TRP A 370 8.04 19.80 -9.51
N PRO A 371 9.31 19.38 -9.57
CA PRO A 371 9.86 18.42 -8.63
C PRO A 371 10.18 18.99 -7.26
N ARG A 372 10.03 20.30 -7.04
CA ARG A 372 10.42 20.96 -5.80
C ARG A 372 9.52 20.62 -4.64
N VAL A 373 8.24 20.45 -4.91
CA VAL A 373 7.25 20.09 -3.88
C VAL A 373 6.05 19.40 -4.50
N SER A 374 5.51 18.41 -3.80
CA SER A 374 4.27 17.71 -4.13
C SER A 374 3.46 17.41 -2.88
N CYS A 375 2.30 16.76 -3.05
CA CYS A 375 1.46 16.31 -1.94
C CYS A 375 1.21 14.81 -1.97
N GLY A 376 0.78 14.28 -0.83
CA GLY A 376 0.31 12.91 -0.68
C GLY A 376 -0.72 12.79 0.42
N LEU A 377 -1.42 11.66 0.42
CA LEU A 377 -2.41 11.30 1.44
C LEU A 377 -1.97 10.01 2.14
N LEU A 378 -2.18 9.97 3.45
CA LEU A 378 -2.14 8.74 4.25
C LEU A 378 -3.51 8.51 4.87
N ALA A 379 -3.91 7.25 5.00
CA ALA A 379 -5.11 6.84 5.73
C ALA A 379 -4.92 5.47 6.37
N CYS A 380 -5.67 5.17 7.42
CA CYS A 380 -5.67 3.88 8.11
C CYS A 380 -4.29 3.49 8.71
N GLY A 381 -3.97 2.19 8.78
CA GLY A 381 -2.67 1.69 9.30
C GLY A 381 -2.49 1.82 10.81
N GLY A 382 -3.53 2.18 11.55
CA GLY A 382 -3.43 2.47 12.98
C GLY A 382 -2.72 3.79 13.29
N LEU A 383 -2.57 4.66 12.28
CA LEU A 383 -1.93 5.98 12.39
C LEU A 383 -2.92 7.03 12.89
N ASN A 384 -2.39 8.14 13.44
CA ASN A 384 -3.17 9.29 13.87
C ASN A 384 -3.46 10.21 12.67
N HIS A 385 -4.73 10.35 12.31
CA HIS A 385 -5.19 11.13 11.16
C HIS A 385 -5.90 12.43 11.56
N GLY A 386 -6.55 13.10 10.61
CA GLY A 386 -7.26 14.35 10.84
C GLY A 386 -6.34 15.58 10.88
N GLN A 387 -5.24 15.55 10.14
CA GLN A 387 -4.24 16.62 10.18
C GLN A 387 -3.58 16.89 8.81
N VAL A 388 -2.87 18.00 8.75
CA VAL A 388 -2.01 18.37 7.62
C VAL A 388 -0.57 18.44 8.11
N ILE A 389 0.34 17.81 7.39
CA ILE A 389 1.79 17.87 7.64
C ILE A 389 2.43 18.79 6.62
N GLY A 390 3.15 19.78 7.12
CA GLY A 390 3.91 20.73 6.34
C GLY A 390 3.05 21.79 5.63
N ALA A 391 3.74 22.77 5.09
CA ALA A 391 3.16 23.85 4.31
C ALA A 391 4.07 24.23 3.16
N THR A 392 3.49 24.79 2.10
CA THR A 392 4.24 25.42 1.02
C THR A 392 4.23 26.95 1.18
N ASP A 393 5.10 27.62 0.46
CA ASP A 393 5.17 29.07 0.42
C ASP A 393 3.86 29.70 -0.10
N ARG A 394 3.81 31.03 -0.10
CA ARG A 394 2.63 31.79 -0.52
C ARG A 394 2.17 31.49 -1.95
N LEU A 395 3.04 30.98 -2.80
CA LEU A 395 2.77 30.66 -4.19
C LEU A 395 2.57 29.14 -4.42
N GLY A 396 2.84 28.30 -3.43
CA GLY A 396 2.76 26.84 -3.57
C GLY A 396 3.95 26.25 -4.34
N GLY A 397 5.08 26.94 -4.36
CA GLY A 397 6.25 26.56 -5.14
C GLY A 397 7.31 25.77 -4.42
N GLU A 398 7.45 25.97 -3.12
CA GLU A 398 8.46 25.32 -2.29
C GLU A 398 7.89 24.97 -0.90
N ALA A 399 8.42 23.94 -0.27
CA ALA A 399 8.09 23.64 1.12
C ALA A 399 8.63 24.77 2.01
N SER A 400 7.76 25.45 2.74
CA SER A 400 8.11 26.54 3.67
C SER A 400 8.13 26.08 5.13
N ASP A 401 7.46 24.97 5.44
CA ASP A 401 7.42 24.37 6.76
C ASP A 401 7.40 22.85 6.63
N ARG A 402 8.10 22.17 7.55
CA ARG A 402 8.14 20.71 7.67
C ARG A 402 8.25 20.00 6.31
N PRO A 403 9.35 20.16 5.55
CA PRO A 403 9.56 19.37 4.35
C PRO A 403 9.60 17.87 4.68
N VAL A 404 8.90 17.07 3.89
CA VAL A 404 8.78 15.61 4.04
C VAL A 404 9.44 14.93 2.85
N THR A 405 10.28 13.95 3.09
CA THR A 405 10.91 13.16 2.03
C THR A 405 10.11 11.90 1.72
N PHE A 406 10.29 11.33 0.52
CA PHE A 406 9.74 10.00 0.18
C PHE A 406 10.22 8.92 1.16
N ALA A 407 11.45 9.03 1.66
CA ALA A 407 12.01 8.11 2.65
C ALA A 407 11.27 8.15 3.98
N GLU A 408 10.86 9.35 4.48
CA GLU A 408 10.06 9.47 5.71
C GLU A 408 8.66 8.86 5.54
N VAL A 409 8.03 9.05 4.38
CA VAL A 409 6.75 8.39 4.09
C VAL A 409 6.93 6.87 4.10
N HIS A 410 7.97 6.33 3.44
CA HIS A 410 8.25 4.90 3.48
C HIS A 410 8.60 4.39 4.88
N ALA A 411 9.36 5.14 5.69
CA ALA A 411 9.61 4.80 7.08
C ALA A 411 8.29 4.69 7.87
N THR A 412 7.34 5.60 7.61
CA THR A 412 6.00 5.56 8.22
C THR A 412 5.20 4.34 7.77
N LEU A 413 5.24 4.01 6.47
CA LEU A 413 4.60 2.79 5.96
C LEU A 413 5.19 1.54 6.60
N TYR A 414 6.52 1.42 6.72
CA TYR A 414 7.17 0.30 7.40
C TYR A 414 6.79 0.24 8.88
N HIS A 415 6.73 1.37 9.58
CA HIS A 415 6.27 1.44 10.97
C HIS A 415 4.83 0.89 11.10
N ALA A 416 3.88 1.35 10.27
CA ALA A 416 2.50 0.86 10.26
C ALA A 416 2.43 -0.66 9.97
N LEU A 417 3.37 -1.19 9.17
CA LEU A 417 3.50 -2.61 8.85
C LEU A 417 4.22 -3.44 9.94
N GLY A 418 4.62 -2.81 11.05
CA GLY A 418 5.34 -3.46 12.14
C GLY A 418 6.76 -3.89 11.76
N ILE A 419 7.43 -3.07 10.94
CA ILE A 419 8.82 -3.26 10.53
C ILE A 419 9.61 -2.02 10.93
N ASP A 420 10.69 -2.21 11.68
CA ASP A 420 11.62 -1.12 11.97
C ASP A 420 12.58 -0.95 10.79
N PRO A 421 12.47 0.17 10.03
CA PRO A 421 13.27 0.38 8.83
C PRO A 421 14.76 0.66 9.11
N ASN A 422 15.09 1.04 10.36
CA ASN A 422 16.45 1.43 10.76
C ASN A 422 17.27 0.26 11.31
N THR A 423 16.64 -0.84 11.68
CA THR A 423 17.31 -2.06 12.16
C THR A 423 17.17 -3.23 11.18
N THR A 424 16.16 -3.19 10.31
CA THR A 424 15.92 -4.25 9.32
C THR A 424 16.78 -4.03 8.08
N THR A 425 17.52 -5.07 7.66
CA THR A 425 18.33 -5.05 6.43
C THR A 425 17.96 -6.20 5.51
N ILE A 426 18.26 -6.01 4.23
CA ILE A 426 18.13 -7.03 3.18
C ILE A 426 19.43 -7.01 2.37
N ASP A 427 20.00 -8.17 2.09
CA ASP A 427 21.24 -8.27 1.33
C ASP A 427 20.99 -7.99 -0.15
N ASP A 428 21.86 -7.15 -0.76
CA ASP A 428 21.90 -6.92 -2.20
C ASP A 428 22.60 -8.09 -2.93
N LEU A 429 22.68 -8.03 -4.27
CA LEU A 429 23.30 -9.07 -5.08
C LEU A 429 24.81 -9.29 -4.78
N ASN A 430 25.45 -8.39 -4.06
CA ASN A 430 26.83 -8.53 -3.60
C ASN A 430 26.94 -9.03 -2.14
N GLY A 431 25.83 -9.41 -1.52
CA GLY A 431 25.77 -9.83 -0.11
C GLY A 431 25.99 -8.66 0.87
N ARG A 432 25.71 -7.42 0.45
CA ARG A 432 25.84 -6.26 1.32
C ARG A 432 24.49 -5.96 1.96
N PRO A 433 24.40 -5.85 3.30
CA PRO A 433 23.16 -5.48 3.96
C PRO A 433 22.76 -4.04 3.61
N ARG A 434 21.51 -3.87 3.21
CA ARG A 434 20.90 -2.59 2.85
C ARG A 434 19.72 -2.31 3.80
N TYR A 435 19.75 -1.18 4.47
CA TYR A 435 18.60 -0.70 5.24
C TYR A 435 17.40 -0.40 4.34
N LEU A 436 16.20 -0.50 4.86
CA LEU A 436 14.96 -0.30 4.09
C LEU A 436 14.78 1.16 3.66
N VAL A 437 15.26 2.12 4.46
CA VAL A 437 15.29 3.56 4.16
C VAL A 437 16.70 4.12 4.25
N GLU A 438 16.90 5.33 3.72
CA GLU A 438 18.20 6.00 3.73
C GLU A 438 18.45 6.76 5.04
N ASN A 439 19.74 6.88 5.41
CA ASN A 439 20.22 7.85 6.40
C ASN A 439 19.51 7.85 7.76
N ASN A 440 19.14 6.69 8.28
CA ASN A 440 18.45 6.59 9.57
C ASN A 440 17.15 7.43 9.60
N THR A 441 16.42 7.46 8.50
CA THR A 441 15.17 8.22 8.36
C THR A 441 14.12 7.69 9.32
N GLN A 442 13.52 8.58 10.10
CA GLN A 442 12.47 8.24 11.05
C GLN A 442 11.07 8.32 10.41
N PRO A 443 10.09 7.55 10.90
CA PRO A 443 8.69 7.75 10.56
C PRO A 443 8.21 9.17 10.90
N LEU A 444 7.16 9.63 10.23
CA LEU A 444 6.49 10.89 10.52
C LEU A 444 5.92 10.86 11.95
N HIS A 445 6.56 11.57 12.86
CA HIS A 445 6.20 11.57 14.29
C HIS A 445 4.79 12.15 14.53
N GLU A 446 4.27 12.92 13.60
CA GLU A 446 2.96 13.54 13.66
C GLU A 446 1.82 12.52 13.59
N VAL A 447 2.06 11.35 12.97
CA VAL A 447 1.02 10.33 12.74
C VAL A 447 1.23 9.03 13.52
N ILE A 448 2.35 8.87 14.23
CA ILE A 448 2.65 7.66 15.02
C ILE A 448 2.24 7.78 16.48
#